data_b12f438f9d40a77c5f394c9b376c749c
#
_entry.id   b12f438f9d40a77c5f394c9b376c749c
#
_cell.length_a   1.000
_cell.length_b   1.000
_cell.length_c   1.000
_cell.angle_alpha   90.00
_cell.angle_beta   90.00
_cell.angle_gamma   90.00
#
_symmetry.space_group_name_H-M   'P 1'
#
loop_
_entity.id
_entity.type
_entity.pdbx_description
1 polymer ?
#
loop_
_entity_poly.entity_id
_entity_poly.type
_entity_poly.pdbx_seq_one_letter_code
_entity_poly.pdbx_strand_id
1 'polypeptide(L)'
;MLFRSMRRTLPAVLDPDLLRRCYPLRYLGLMTVCFVLMRPIMVGQDPTLGPLMKVLTAAVFAWLVNLHIVRRIPVSAPAILFVLYRLASLLPTVYRDGDLLNWGYVTLSQLSILMLIELYAGYGRQERRRLLRVMTDLLLIYLLINYVMIMTGTGSVASWGQHEFFAQPSYLLGIRTRVTDCVFPAILLAMLYDSGSRRRWGWRTVLALTSGIVQIVTLQVATAWVGAAIMAIVYPAVRLRLRAGGLLSMRGATLLGVAVTLLVVVARVQTYFAAQIEGLLGKSVTMTGRTDLWDAAIPILADSPLFGYGINSQFGAFIPAFKGLLWQAHNQYLQIAYDGGLVAVGLFIALLWTTSARADASRCDDRVRAALIAVYTAMSVMSVSEIYVYNMGTFYLFPFLASRAEELLGGGGRPEPGEGPRPSPVAAGGPTGTITPTGTITRIR
;
A
#
# COMPACT_ATOMS: atom_id res chain seq x y z
N MET A 1 -14.56 -41.67 -9.37
CA MET A 1 -14.56 -42.24 -8.00
C MET A 1 -13.22 -42.07 -7.26
N LEU A 2 -12.11 -41.91 -7.92
CA LEU A 2 -10.76 -41.76 -7.32
C LEU A 2 -10.51 -40.42 -6.56
N PHE A 3 -11.24 -39.37 -6.85
CA PHE A 3 -11.06 -38.05 -6.18
C PHE A 3 -11.76 -37.89 -4.82
N ARG A 4 -12.62 -38.87 -4.41
CA ARG A 4 -13.27 -38.85 -3.09
C ARG A 4 -12.44 -39.48 -1.96
N SER A 5 -11.44 -40.29 -2.29
CA SER A 5 -10.60 -40.97 -1.27
C SER A 5 -9.45 -40.11 -0.76
N MET A 6 -8.99 -39.09 -1.51
CA MET A 6 -7.93 -38.19 -1.08
C MET A 6 -8.33 -37.16 -0.01
N ARG A 7 -9.60 -37.08 0.35
CA ARG A 7 -10.07 -36.15 1.41
C ARG A 7 -9.91 -36.66 2.84
N ARG A 8 -9.48 -37.92 3.04
CA ARG A 8 -9.44 -38.54 4.39
C ARG A 8 -8.07 -38.71 5.02
N THR A 9 -7.00 -38.26 4.37
CA THR A 9 -5.65 -38.48 4.89
C THR A 9 -4.82 -37.16 4.99
N LEU A 10 -5.46 -36.04 5.23
CA LEU A 10 -4.73 -34.96 5.88
C LEU A 10 -4.77 -35.25 7.39
N PRO A 11 -3.62 -35.50 8.04
CA PRO A 11 -3.63 -35.74 9.47
C PRO A 11 -4.24 -34.52 10.15
N ALA A 12 -5.44 -34.72 10.69
CA ALA A 12 -5.98 -33.85 11.71
C ALA A 12 -4.96 -33.86 12.85
N VAL A 13 -4.57 -32.68 13.30
CA VAL A 13 -3.67 -32.50 14.43
C VAL A 13 -2.18 -32.57 14.04
N LEU A 14 -1.69 -31.56 13.34
CA LEU A 14 -0.29 -31.17 13.50
C LEU A 14 -0.11 -30.77 14.96
N ASP A 15 0.73 -31.56 15.67
CA ASP A 15 1.13 -31.30 17.03
C ASP A 15 1.38 -29.80 17.25
N PRO A 16 0.74 -29.14 18.23
CA PRO A 16 0.95 -27.73 18.53
C PRO A 16 2.42 -27.38 18.74
N ASP A 17 3.23 -28.31 19.25
CA ASP A 17 4.66 -28.12 19.43
C ASP A 17 5.44 -28.21 18.11
N LEU A 18 5.02 -29.03 17.17
CA LEU A 18 5.56 -29.03 15.80
C LEU A 18 5.25 -27.73 15.08
N LEU A 19 4.03 -27.22 15.23
CA LEU A 19 3.63 -25.91 14.67
C LEU A 19 4.45 -24.76 15.27
N ARG A 20 4.76 -24.82 16.56
CA ARG A 20 5.65 -23.85 17.23
C ARG A 20 7.09 -23.95 16.73
N ARG A 21 7.63 -25.16 16.56
CA ARG A 21 8.98 -25.38 16.02
C ARG A 21 9.13 -24.94 14.57
N CYS A 22 8.09 -25.09 13.74
CA CYS A 22 8.09 -24.64 12.35
C CYS A 22 7.78 -23.15 12.18
N TYR A 23 7.42 -22.42 13.25
CA TYR A 23 7.08 -20.99 13.16
C TYR A 23 8.19 -20.14 12.57
N PRO A 24 9.48 -20.26 12.98
CA PRO A 24 10.55 -19.47 12.40
C PRO A 24 10.72 -19.70 10.90
N LEU A 25 10.66 -20.95 10.43
CA LEU A 25 10.78 -21.31 9.02
C LEU A 25 9.65 -20.73 8.17
N ARG A 26 8.41 -20.79 8.67
CA ARG A 26 7.25 -20.18 7.99
C ARG A 26 7.33 -18.66 7.96
N TYR A 27 7.85 -18.05 9.03
CA TYR A 27 8.06 -16.61 9.10
C TYR A 27 9.13 -16.18 8.10
N LEU A 28 10.29 -16.82 8.07
CA LEU A 28 11.38 -16.54 7.14
C LEU A 28 10.97 -16.77 5.68
N GLY A 29 10.27 -17.87 5.38
CA GLY A 29 9.77 -18.14 4.04
C GLY A 29 8.82 -17.04 3.55
N LEU A 30 7.88 -16.59 4.40
CA LEU A 30 7.01 -15.47 4.05
C LEU A 30 7.77 -14.14 3.92
N MET A 31 8.79 -13.91 4.78
CA MET A 31 9.68 -12.76 4.69
C MET A 31 10.42 -12.73 3.36
N THR A 32 10.93 -13.87 2.89
CA THR A 32 11.59 -14.00 1.59
C THR A 32 10.62 -13.69 0.44
N VAL A 33 9.40 -14.23 0.47
CA VAL A 33 8.36 -13.91 -0.52
C VAL A 33 8.07 -12.40 -0.54
N CYS A 34 7.83 -11.79 0.63
CA CYS A 34 7.59 -10.35 0.73
C CYS A 34 8.79 -9.53 0.26
N PHE A 35 10.02 -9.97 0.57
CA PHE A 35 11.25 -9.31 0.09
C PHE A 35 11.34 -9.31 -1.44
N VAL A 36 11.09 -10.44 -2.08
CA VAL A 36 11.10 -10.54 -3.56
C VAL A 36 10.06 -9.61 -4.18
N LEU A 37 8.86 -9.54 -3.60
CA LEU A 37 7.76 -8.73 -4.13
C LEU A 37 7.90 -7.23 -3.86
N MET A 38 8.44 -6.85 -2.70
CA MET A 38 8.59 -5.46 -2.24
C MET A 38 10.07 -5.07 -2.10
N ARG A 39 10.93 -5.59 -2.98
CA ARG A 39 12.37 -5.36 -2.89
C ARG A 39 12.73 -3.88 -2.91
N PRO A 40 13.81 -3.47 -2.20
CA PRO A 40 14.33 -2.11 -2.25
C PRO A 40 14.80 -1.73 -3.65
N ILE A 41 14.74 -0.45 -3.97
CA ILE A 41 15.11 0.07 -5.29
C ILE A 41 16.57 -0.25 -5.64
N MET A 42 17.48 -0.08 -4.68
CA MET A 42 18.91 -0.41 -4.87
C MET A 42 19.12 -1.86 -5.30
N VAL A 43 18.41 -2.82 -4.68
CA VAL A 43 18.49 -4.24 -5.06
C VAL A 43 17.93 -4.49 -6.46
N GLY A 44 16.86 -3.78 -6.81
CA GLY A 44 16.24 -3.89 -8.14
C GLY A 44 17.08 -3.30 -9.27
N GLN A 45 17.90 -2.31 -8.96
CA GLN A 45 18.79 -1.63 -9.91
C GLN A 45 20.19 -2.27 -10.01
N ASP A 46 20.53 -3.15 -9.08
CA ASP A 46 21.81 -3.86 -9.11
C ASP A 46 21.90 -4.75 -10.37
N PRO A 47 23.01 -4.68 -11.14
CA PRO A 47 23.13 -5.39 -12.41
C PRO A 47 23.12 -6.91 -12.25
N THR A 48 23.48 -7.44 -11.09
CA THR A 48 23.52 -8.88 -10.80
C THR A 48 22.23 -9.33 -10.11
N LEU A 49 21.81 -8.61 -9.06
CA LEU A 49 20.64 -8.98 -8.27
C LEU A 49 19.32 -8.64 -8.99
N GLY A 50 19.29 -7.58 -9.79
CA GLY A 50 18.08 -7.15 -10.50
C GLY A 50 17.49 -8.24 -11.41
N PRO A 51 18.27 -8.86 -12.32
CA PRO A 51 17.80 -9.98 -13.13
C PRO A 51 17.34 -11.18 -12.29
N LEU A 52 18.09 -11.54 -11.24
CA LEU A 52 17.70 -12.61 -10.32
C LEU A 52 16.34 -12.32 -9.66
N MET A 53 16.13 -11.09 -9.20
CA MET A 53 14.83 -10.69 -8.60
C MET A 53 13.67 -10.79 -9.60
N LYS A 54 13.90 -10.52 -10.88
CA LYS A 54 12.88 -10.70 -11.92
C LYS A 54 12.45 -12.15 -12.05
N VAL A 55 13.44 -13.08 -12.08
CA VAL A 55 13.19 -14.53 -12.15
C VAL A 55 12.46 -15.01 -10.88
N LEU A 56 12.92 -14.60 -9.70
CA LEU A 56 12.26 -14.97 -8.43
C LEU A 56 10.84 -14.43 -8.36
N THR A 57 10.58 -13.21 -8.87
CA THR A 57 9.21 -12.66 -8.93
C THR A 57 8.31 -13.51 -9.80
N ALA A 58 8.77 -13.95 -10.98
CA ALA A 58 8.01 -14.84 -11.85
C ALA A 58 7.74 -16.20 -11.17
N ALA A 59 8.72 -16.76 -10.46
CA ALA A 59 8.56 -18.00 -9.71
C ALA A 59 7.54 -17.86 -8.57
N VAL A 60 7.60 -16.76 -7.79
CA VAL A 60 6.62 -16.47 -6.73
C VAL A 60 5.23 -16.27 -7.31
N PHE A 61 5.11 -15.58 -8.43
CA PHE A 61 3.83 -15.42 -9.12
C PHE A 61 3.23 -16.76 -9.54
N ALA A 62 4.01 -17.60 -10.24
CA ALA A 62 3.56 -18.92 -10.65
C ALA A 62 3.14 -19.80 -9.45
N TRP A 63 3.89 -19.75 -8.36
CA TRP A 63 3.54 -20.44 -7.12
C TRP A 63 2.22 -19.92 -6.52
N LEU A 64 2.00 -18.59 -6.48
CA LEU A 64 0.74 -18.00 -5.99
C LEU A 64 -0.44 -18.36 -6.89
N VAL A 65 -0.28 -18.36 -8.23
CA VAL A 65 -1.31 -18.80 -9.17
C VAL A 65 -1.69 -20.26 -8.89
N ASN A 66 -0.71 -21.15 -8.74
CA ASN A 66 -0.97 -22.54 -8.40
C ASN A 66 -1.75 -22.66 -7.08
N LEU A 67 -1.38 -21.89 -6.04
CA LEU A 67 -2.12 -21.90 -4.77
C LEU A 67 -3.55 -21.41 -4.92
N HIS A 68 -3.80 -20.37 -5.74
CA HIS A 68 -5.17 -19.87 -6.01
C HIS A 68 -6.03 -20.93 -6.72
N ILE A 69 -5.46 -21.63 -7.71
CA ILE A 69 -6.14 -22.71 -8.44
C ILE A 69 -6.46 -23.88 -7.49
N VAL A 70 -5.46 -24.39 -6.76
CA VAL A 70 -5.62 -25.52 -5.83
C VAL A 70 -6.64 -25.20 -4.73
N ARG A 71 -6.64 -23.99 -4.21
CA ARG A 71 -7.55 -23.54 -3.15
C ARG A 71 -8.86 -23.00 -3.67
N ARG A 72 -9.03 -22.91 -4.98
CA ARG A 72 -10.24 -22.40 -5.65
C ARG A 72 -10.64 -21.00 -5.14
N ILE A 73 -9.64 -20.12 -4.98
CA ILE A 73 -9.89 -18.74 -4.57
C ILE A 73 -10.51 -18.01 -5.76
N PRO A 74 -11.71 -17.41 -5.60
CA PRO A 74 -12.36 -16.70 -6.70
C PRO A 74 -11.59 -15.44 -7.07
N VAL A 75 -11.54 -15.15 -8.38
CA VAL A 75 -10.93 -13.91 -8.87
C VAL A 75 -11.78 -12.72 -8.42
N SER A 76 -11.16 -11.79 -7.73
CA SER A 76 -11.86 -10.62 -7.19
C SER A 76 -12.01 -9.50 -8.23
N ALA A 77 -12.99 -8.61 -8.04
CA ALA A 77 -13.14 -7.43 -8.90
C ALA A 77 -11.89 -6.51 -8.89
N PRO A 78 -11.19 -6.27 -7.76
CA PRO A 78 -9.90 -5.58 -7.78
C PRO A 78 -8.85 -6.28 -8.64
N ALA A 79 -8.77 -7.61 -8.62
CA ALA A 79 -7.84 -8.36 -9.46
C ALA A 79 -8.16 -8.19 -10.96
N ILE A 80 -9.43 -8.27 -11.33
CA ILE A 80 -9.86 -8.06 -12.71
C ILE A 80 -9.53 -6.63 -13.16
N LEU A 81 -9.90 -5.62 -12.38
CA LEU A 81 -9.63 -4.23 -12.71
C LEU A 81 -8.13 -3.93 -12.80
N PHE A 82 -7.33 -4.51 -11.90
CA PHE A 82 -5.88 -4.38 -11.96
C PHE A 82 -5.31 -4.98 -13.25
N VAL A 83 -5.74 -6.20 -13.61
CA VAL A 83 -5.30 -6.85 -14.86
C VAL A 83 -5.70 -6.02 -16.07
N LEU A 84 -6.96 -5.58 -16.16
CA LEU A 84 -7.43 -4.74 -17.25
C LEU A 84 -6.66 -3.42 -17.36
N TYR A 85 -6.39 -2.76 -16.23
CA TYR A 85 -5.54 -1.57 -16.17
C TYR A 85 -4.13 -1.84 -16.73
N ARG A 86 -3.52 -2.96 -16.35
CA ARG A 86 -2.19 -3.31 -16.86
C ARG A 86 -2.20 -3.72 -18.32
N LEU A 87 -3.26 -4.38 -18.80
CA LEU A 87 -3.43 -4.71 -20.22
C LEU A 87 -3.62 -3.45 -21.07
N ALA A 88 -4.29 -2.41 -20.56
CA ALA A 88 -4.42 -1.14 -21.27
C ALA A 88 -3.06 -0.49 -21.54
N SER A 89 -2.08 -0.63 -20.64
CA SER A 89 -0.71 -0.17 -20.88
C SER A 89 0.16 -1.17 -21.66
N LEU A 90 -0.23 -2.44 -21.75
CA LEU A 90 0.48 -3.44 -22.55
C LEU A 90 0.39 -3.16 -24.05
N LEU A 91 -0.81 -2.87 -24.52
CA LEU A 91 -1.06 -2.66 -25.97
C LEU A 91 -0.12 -1.60 -26.56
N PRO A 92 -0.07 -0.35 -26.04
CA PRO A 92 0.87 0.63 -26.57
C PRO A 92 2.34 0.27 -26.32
N THR A 93 2.65 -0.46 -25.22
CA THR A 93 4.02 -0.92 -24.97
C THR A 93 4.51 -1.89 -26.04
N VAL A 94 3.64 -2.82 -26.50
CA VAL A 94 3.97 -3.74 -27.61
C VAL A 94 4.06 -2.99 -28.94
N TYR A 95 3.08 -2.14 -29.22
CA TYR A 95 2.97 -1.46 -30.51
C TYR A 95 4.09 -0.42 -30.75
N ARG A 96 4.65 0.14 -29.68
CA ARG A 96 5.67 1.21 -29.73
C ARG A 96 7.05 0.76 -29.24
N ASP A 97 7.33 -0.53 -29.30
CA ASP A 97 8.63 -1.14 -28.89
C ASP A 97 9.07 -0.71 -27.48
N GLY A 98 8.13 -0.67 -26.54
CA GLY A 98 8.40 -0.35 -25.15
C GLY A 98 9.03 -1.51 -24.38
N ASP A 99 9.40 -1.26 -23.12
CA ASP A 99 10.05 -2.23 -22.24
C ASP A 99 9.05 -3.26 -21.69
N LEU A 100 8.81 -4.33 -22.47
CA LEU A 100 7.93 -5.44 -22.12
C LEU A 100 8.43 -6.21 -20.89
N LEU A 101 9.75 -6.33 -20.70
CA LEU A 101 10.30 -7.03 -19.53
C LEU A 101 10.00 -6.26 -18.25
N ASN A 102 10.16 -4.94 -18.28
CA ASN A 102 9.84 -4.09 -17.16
C ASN A 102 8.33 -4.06 -16.90
N TRP A 103 7.51 -3.94 -17.97
CA TRP A 103 6.05 -4.02 -17.86
C TRP A 103 5.62 -5.32 -17.18
N GLY A 104 6.11 -6.46 -17.69
CA GLY A 104 5.77 -7.79 -17.16
C GLY A 104 6.19 -7.96 -15.72
N TYR A 105 7.43 -7.63 -15.42
CA TYR A 105 7.99 -7.76 -14.09
C TYR A 105 7.23 -6.91 -13.03
N VAL A 106 6.97 -5.63 -13.32
CA VAL A 106 6.22 -4.75 -12.42
C VAL A 106 4.79 -5.26 -12.23
N THR A 107 4.14 -5.71 -13.32
CA THR A 107 2.78 -6.27 -13.28
C THR A 107 2.71 -7.54 -12.43
N LEU A 108 3.64 -8.48 -12.64
CA LEU A 108 3.68 -9.74 -11.87
C LEU A 108 3.95 -9.48 -10.39
N SER A 109 4.86 -8.57 -10.05
CA SER A 109 5.16 -8.21 -8.67
C SER A 109 3.92 -7.67 -7.95
N GLN A 110 3.23 -6.70 -8.56
CA GLN A 110 2.07 -6.04 -7.95
C GLN A 110 0.86 -6.97 -7.87
N LEU A 111 0.61 -7.76 -8.92
CA LEU A 111 -0.46 -8.77 -8.90
C LEU A 111 -0.19 -9.85 -7.85
N SER A 112 1.07 -10.23 -7.66
CA SER A 112 1.47 -11.18 -6.60
C SER A 112 1.20 -10.62 -5.20
N ILE A 113 1.39 -9.32 -4.96
CA ILE A 113 1.03 -8.67 -3.69
C ILE A 113 -0.48 -8.79 -3.44
N LEU A 114 -1.31 -8.51 -4.45
CA LEU A 114 -2.75 -8.67 -4.35
C LEU A 114 -3.13 -10.12 -4.04
N MET A 115 -2.59 -11.07 -4.82
CA MET A 115 -2.86 -12.50 -4.63
C MET A 115 -2.43 -12.98 -3.24
N LEU A 116 -1.29 -12.51 -2.73
CA LEU A 116 -0.82 -12.83 -1.38
C LEU A 116 -1.80 -12.32 -0.32
N ILE A 117 -2.30 -11.10 -0.45
CA ILE A 117 -3.29 -10.50 0.45
C ILE A 117 -4.61 -11.29 0.39
N GLU A 118 -5.10 -11.64 -0.79
CA GLU A 118 -6.33 -12.43 -0.98
C GLU A 118 -6.20 -13.83 -0.40
N LEU A 119 -5.07 -14.49 -0.61
CA LEU A 119 -4.76 -15.79 -0.03
C LEU A 119 -4.84 -15.75 1.50
N TYR A 120 -4.19 -14.74 2.11
CA TYR A 120 -4.16 -14.62 3.56
C TYR A 120 -5.47 -14.12 4.17
N ALA A 121 -6.30 -13.39 3.43
CA ALA A 121 -7.65 -13.04 3.86
C ALA A 121 -8.53 -14.29 4.12
N GLY A 122 -8.29 -15.38 3.38
CA GLY A 122 -8.97 -16.65 3.57
C GLY A 122 -8.45 -17.52 4.73
N TYR A 123 -7.34 -17.13 5.37
CA TYR A 123 -6.77 -17.89 6.49
C TYR A 123 -7.32 -17.46 7.86
N GLY A 124 -7.03 -18.25 8.89
CA GLY A 124 -7.34 -17.95 10.28
C GLY A 124 -6.58 -16.71 10.80
N ARG A 125 -7.05 -16.15 11.91
CA ARG A 125 -6.53 -14.89 12.51
C ARG A 125 -5.02 -14.89 12.72
N GLN A 126 -4.42 -16.02 13.12
CA GLN A 126 -2.99 -16.13 13.39
C GLN A 126 -2.16 -15.91 12.12
N GLU A 127 -2.55 -16.51 10.99
CA GLU A 127 -1.84 -16.38 9.72
C GLU A 127 -2.00 -14.96 9.14
N ARG A 128 -3.20 -14.37 9.22
CA ARG A 128 -3.44 -12.98 8.82
C ARG A 128 -2.53 -12.02 9.60
N ARG A 129 -2.43 -12.19 10.92
CA ARG A 129 -1.51 -11.41 11.75
C ARG A 129 -0.04 -11.68 11.41
N ARG A 130 0.31 -12.91 11.00
CA ARG A 130 1.67 -13.23 10.54
C ARG A 130 2.01 -12.45 9.28
N LEU A 131 1.12 -12.40 8.28
CA LEU A 131 1.33 -11.60 7.08
C LEU A 131 1.61 -10.12 7.41
N LEU A 132 0.73 -9.50 8.19
CA LEU A 132 0.88 -8.10 8.59
C LEU A 132 2.19 -7.88 9.36
N ARG A 133 2.55 -8.80 10.27
CA ARG A 133 3.80 -8.74 11.02
C ARG A 133 5.01 -8.79 10.09
N VAL A 134 5.05 -9.76 9.19
CA VAL A 134 6.17 -9.95 8.25
C VAL A 134 6.34 -8.73 7.37
N MET A 135 5.26 -8.22 6.77
CA MET A 135 5.31 -7.03 5.94
C MET A 135 5.78 -5.80 6.74
N THR A 136 5.27 -5.64 7.98
CA THR A 136 5.70 -4.55 8.87
C THR A 136 7.19 -4.65 9.20
N ASP A 137 7.63 -5.82 9.68
CA ASP A 137 9.01 -6.03 10.11
C ASP A 137 9.98 -5.86 8.92
N LEU A 138 9.59 -6.29 7.70
CA LEU A 138 10.37 -6.08 6.49
C LEU A 138 10.57 -4.60 6.17
N LEU A 139 9.49 -3.81 6.13
CA LEU A 139 9.60 -2.39 5.83
C LEU A 139 10.35 -1.61 6.94
N LEU A 140 10.20 -2.01 8.21
CA LEU A 140 11.00 -1.45 9.30
C LEU A 140 12.49 -1.75 9.14
N ILE A 141 12.85 -2.96 8.75
CA ILE A 141 14.24 -3.33 8.44
C ILE A 141 14.78 -2.44 7.31
N TYR A 142 14.00 -2.21 6.25
CA TYR A 142 14.39 -1.32 5.17
C TYR A 142 14.63 0.11 5.65
N LEU A 143 13.73 0.64 6.48
CA LEU A 143 13.89 1.98 7.05
C LEU A 143 15.13 2.08 7.92
N LEU A 144 15.41 1.08 8.74
CA LEU A 144 16.58 1.08 9.61
C LEU A 144 17.89 1.00 8.80
N ILE A 145 17.98 0.09 7.83
CA ILE A 145 19.17 -0.01 6.97
C ILE A 145 19.35 1.29 6.17
N ASN A 146 18.28 1.81 5.57
CA ASN A 146 18.33 3.07 4.82
C ASN A 146 18.80 4.23 5.68
N TYR A 147 18.33 4.31 6.94
CA TYR A 147 18.77 5.31 7.90
C TYR A 147 20.27 5.21 8.21
N VAL A 148 20.77 3.99 8.44
CA VAL A 148 22.21 3.76 8.66
C VAL A 148 23.02 4.21 7.44
N MET A 149 22.58 3.86 6.24
CA MET A 149 23.26 4.28 5.00
C MET A 149 23.27 5.81 4.84
N ILE A 150 22.18 6.50 5.18
CA ILE A 150 22.13 7.96 5.17
C ILE A 150 23.14 8.55 6.16
N MET A 151 23.19 8.03 7.39
CA MET A 151 24.08 8.54 8.44
C MET A 151 25.57 8.28 8.17
N THR A 152 25.87 7.16 7.54
CA THR A 152 27.26 6.78 7.19
C THR A 152 27.72 7.30 5.83
N GLY A 153 26.81 7.90 5.03
CA GLY A 153 27.12 8.34 3.68
C GLY A 153 27.42 7.19 2.70
N THR A 154 27.08 5.94 3.05
CA THR A 154 27.36 4.72 2.24
C THR A 154 26.34 4.54 1.11
N GLY A 155 25.97 5.61 0.42
CA GLY A 155 25.11 5.58 -0.76
C GLY A 155 25.90 5.46 -2.05
N SER A 156 25.23 5.03 -3.13
CA SER A 156 25.71 5.21 -4.49
C SER A 156 25.28 6.57 -5.02
N VAL A 157 25.99 7.10 -6.00
CA VAL A 157 25.54 8.28 -6.74
C VAL A 157 24.69 7.80 -7.90
N ALA A 158 23.38 8.07 -7.84
CA ALA A 158 22.50 7.84 -8.97
C ALA A 158 22.68 9.00 -9.97
N SER A 159 23.33 8.74 -11.08
CA SER A 159 23.40 9.67 -12.21
C SER A 159 22.30 9.30 -13.21
N TRP A 160 21.47 10.27 -13.57
CA TRP A 160 20.46 10.10 -14.61
C TRP A 160 21.02 10.61 -15.93
N GLY A 161 21.49 9.68 -16.77
CA GLY A 161 22.15 10.02 -18.02
C GLY A 161 23.57 10.59 -17.82
N GLN A 162 24.12 11.18 -18.87
CA GLN A 162 25.48 11.76 -18.88
C GLN A 162 25.60 13.14 -18.17
N HIS A 163 24.56 13.59 -17.48
CA HIS A 163 24.55 14.92 -16.87
C HIS A 163 24.77 14.84 -15.36
N GLU A 164 25.93 15.23 -14.90
CA GLU A 164 26.32 15.38 -13.48
C GLU A 164 25.37 16.29 -12.69
N PHE A 165 24.66 17.19 -13.37
CA PHE A 165 23.71 18.14 -12.75
C PHE A 165 22.57 17.47 -11.97
N PHE A 166 22.25 16.21 -12.28
CA PHE A 166 21.19 15.46 -11.61
C PHE A 166 21.72 14.34 -10.71
N ALA A 167 23.03 14.31 -10.47
CA ALA A 167 23.61 13.35 -9.55
C ALA A 167 23.05 13.55 -8.14
N GLN A 168 22.38 12.55 -7.61
CA GLN A 168 21.84 12.56 -6.26
C GLN A 168 22.30 11.31 -5.50
N PRO A 169 22.53 11.45 -4.17
CA PRO A 169 22.78 10.26 -3.35
C PRO A 169 21.59 9.30 -3.44
N SER A 170 21.89 8.03 -3.68
CA SER A 170 20.94 6.94 -3.69
C SER A 170 21.33 5.93 -2.61
N TYR A 171 20.36 5.62 -1.75
CA TYR A 171 20.52 4.70 -0.63
C TYR A 171 19.72 3.42 -0.89
N LEU A 172 19.51 2.58 0.13
CA LEU A 172 18.75 1.34 -0.03
C LEU A 172 17.39 1.55 -0.73
N LEU A 173 16.67 2.59 -0.35
CA LEU A 173 15.34 2.91 -0.88
C LEU A 173 15.38 3.76 -2.16
N GLY A 174 16.57 4.04 -2.69
CA GLY A 174 16.77 4.89 -3.85
C GLY A 174 17.11 6.34 -3.49
N ILE A 175 16.81 7.28 -4.39
CA ILE A 175 17.02 8.71 -4.17
C ILE A 175 16.07 9.25 -3.09
N ARG A 176 16.38 10.44 -2.55
CA ARG A 176 15.69 11.04 -1.39
C ARG A 176 14.16 11.00 -1.45
N THR A 177 13.54 11.22 -2.60
CA THR A 177 12.07 11.22 -2.73
C THR A 177 11.45 9.85 -2.61
N ARG A 178 12.22 8.78 -2.89
CA ARG A 178 11.75 7.40 -2.86
C ARG A 178 11.60 6.80 -1.46
N VAL A 179 12.12 7.47 -0.44
CA VAL A 179 11.91 7.04 0.95
C VAL A 179 10.42 6.97 1.31
N THR A 180 9.58 7.80 0.68
CA THR A 180 8.12 7.82 0.88
C THR A 180 7.43 6.54 0.43
N ASP A 181 8.00 5.81 -0.55
CA ASP A 181 7.52 4.50 -0.99
C ASP A 181 7.58 3.43 0.13
N CYS A 182 8.39 3.66 1.16
CA CYS A 182 8.53 2.77 2.31
C CYS A 182 7.93 3.35 3.60
N VAL A 183 8.14 4.64 3.89
CA VAL A 183 7.72 5.28 5.15
C VAL A 183 6.22 5.16 5.38
N PHE A 184 5.40 5.62 4.44
CA PHE A 184 3.94 5.62 4.61
C PHE A 184 3.34 4.21 4.65
N PRO A 185 3.74 3.26 3.78
CA PRO A 185 3.33 1.86 3.92
C PRO A 185 3.78 1.22 5.24
N ALA A 186 4.99 1.49 5.72
CA ALA A 186 5.48 0.98 7.00
C ALA A 186 4.64 1.49 8.18
N ILE A 187 4.31 2.79 8.19
CA ILE A 187 3.44 3.39 9.20
C ILE A 187 2.06 2.73 9.15
N LEU A 188 1.44 2.59 7.96
CA LEU A 188 0.15 1.93 7.82
C LEU A 188 0.19 0.51 8.38
N LEU A 189 1.11 -0.33 7.90
CA LEU A 189 1.19 -1.73 8.31
C LEU A 189 1.44 -1.87 9.81
N ALA A 190 2.29 -1.02 10.40
CA ALA A 190 2.55 -1.00 11.83
C ALA A 190 1.28 -0.64 12.62
N MET A 191 0.54 0.39 12.20
CA MET A 191 -0.72 0.78 12.83
C MET A 191 -1.79 -0.32 12.70
N LEU A 192 -1.89 -0.98 11.55
CA LEU A 192 -2.81 -2.10 11.32
C LEU A 192 -2.45 -3.31 12.19
N TYR A 193 -1.17 -3.64 12.28
CA TYR A 193 -0.70 -4.75 13.12
C TYR A 193 -0.97 -4.48 14.61
N ASP A 194 -0.67 -3.26 15.07
CA ASP A 194 -0.80 -2.85 16.47
C ASP A 194 -2.28 -2.61 16.88
N SER A 195 -3.19 -2.37 15.93
CA SER A 195 -4.62 -2.19 16.21
C SER A 195 -5.25 -3.38 16.93
N GLY A 196 -4.74 -4.58 16.67
CA GLY A 196 -5.13 -5.80 17.38
C GLY A 196 -4.60 -5.92 18.81
N SER A 197 -3.83 -4.93 19.32
CA SER A 197 -3.29 -4.88 20.68
C SER A 197 -4.14 -3.98 21.59
N ARG A 198 -4.15 -4.25 22.91
CA ARG A 198 -4.77 -3.38 23.91
C ARG A 198 -4.07 -2.01 24.03
N ARG A 199 -2.80 -1.93 23.67
CA ARG A 199 -2.03 -0.67 23.70
C ARG A 199 -2.45 0.25 22.57
N ARG A 200 -2.50 1.56 22.84
CA ARG A 200 -2.85 2.58 21.80
C ARG A 200 -1.84 2.58 20.66
N TRP A 201 -0.57 2.48 20.98
CA TRP A 201 0.57 2.53 20.07
C TRP A 201 1.52 1.40 20.46
N GLY A 202 1.73 0.45 19.58
CA GLY A 202 2.75 -0.57 19.74
C GLY A 202 4.13 -0.02 19.37
N TRP A 203 5.18 -0.71 19.79
CA TRP A 203 6.56 -0.30 19.53
C TRP A 203 6.86 -0.21 18.01
N ARG A 204 6.21 -1.03 17.19
CA ARG A 204 6.37 -0.98 15.72
C ARG A 204 5.85 0.32 15.12
N THR A 205 4.68 0.76 15.56
CA THR A 205 4.11 2.04 15.12
C THR A 205 5.00 3.20 15.56
N VAL A 206 5.49 3.19 16.79
CA VAL A 206 6.41 4.23 17.27
C VAL A 206 7.70 4.22 16.46
N LEU A 207 8.30 3.04 16.21
CA LEU A 207 9.51 2.93 15.41
C LEU A 207 9.31 3.37 13.96
N ALA A 208 8.18 3.01 13.33
CA ALA A 208 7.85 3.44 11.97
C ALA A 208 7.72 4.96 11.87
N LEU A 209 7.01 5.58 12.82
CA LEU A 209 6.82 7.03 12.88
C LEU A 209 8.14 7.76 13.13
N THR A 210 8.90 7.35 14.14
CA THR A 210 10.17 8.03 14.48
C THR A 210 11.20 7.88 13.38
N SER A 211 11.41 6.65 12.85
CA SER A 211 12.33 6.42 11.74
C SER A 211 11.89 7.15 10.47
N GLY A 212 10.58 7.17 10.19
CA GLY A 212 10.02 7.91 9.05
C GLY A 212 10.25 9.42 9.19
N ILE A 213 9.91 10.02 10.33
CA ILE A 213 10.10 11.46 10.59
C ILE A 213 11.57 11.83 10.47
N VAL A 214 12.47 11.08 11.11
CA VAL A 214 13.90 11.36 11.04
C VAL A 214 14.41 11.37 9.61
N GLN A 215 14.02 10.38 8.78
CA GLN A 215 14.45 10.32 7.39
C GLN A 215 13.84 11.44 6.53
N ILE A 216 12.56 11.79 6.76
CA ILE A 216 11.90 12.91 6.07
C ILE A 216 12.64 14.25 6.38
N VAL A 217 13.02 14.46 7.65
CA VAL A 217 13.76 15.64 8.09
C VAL A 217 15.15 15.67 7.48
N THR A 218 15.90 14.57 7.61
CA THR A 218 17.28 14.47 7.14
C THR A 218 17.39 14.64 5.62
N LEU A 219 16.47 14.02 4.86
CA LEU A 219 16.46 14.09 3.40
C LEU A 219 15.72 15.29 2.84
N GLN A 220 15.07 16.10 3.69
CA GLN A 220 14.32 17.30 3.33
C GLN A 220 13.31 17.08 2.18
N VAL A 221 12.51 16.00 2.28
CA VAL A 221 11.53 15.63 1.26
C VAL A 221 10.24 16.43 1.45
N ALA A 222 10.05 17.49 0.67
CA ALA A 222 8.89 18.39 0.80
C ALA A 222 7.54 17.67 0.65
N THR A 223 7.42 16.77 -0.32
CA THR A 223 6.18 15.98 -0.53
C THR A 223 5.84 15.11 0.68
N ALA A 224 6.85 14.57 1.35
CA ALA A 224 6.65 13.78 2.57
C ALA A 224 6.16 14.63 3.75
N TRP A 225 6.60 15.89 3.85
CA TRP A 225 6.07 16.82 4.86
C TRP A 225 4.59 17.09 4.67
N VAL A 226 4.16 17.30 3.41
CA VAL A 226 2.74 17.45 3.07
C VAL A 226 1.96 16.18 3.47
N GLY A 227 2.48 15.02 3.11
CA GLY A 227 1.86 13.74 3.48
C GLY A 227 1.76 13.53 5.00
N ALA A 228 2.83 13.86 5.75
CA ALA A 228 2.85 13.78 7.21
C ALA A 228 1.84 14.75 7.85
N ALA A 229 1.73 15.98 7.35
CA ALA A 229 0.75 16.96 7.81
C ALA A 229 -0.70 16.48 7.55
N ILE A 230 -0.97 15.99 6.35
CA ILE A 230 -2.30 15.42 6.02
C ILE A 230 -2.63 14.26 6.98
N MET A 231 -1.70 13.36 7.20
CA MET A 231 -1.90 12.23 8.11
C MET A 231 -2.15 12.72 9.55
N ALA A 232 -1.41 13.72 10.02
CA ALA A 232 -1.57 14.30 11.36
C ALA A 232 -2.93 15.00 11.56
N ILE A 233 -3.54 15.50 10.49
CA ILE A 233 -4.87 16.13 10.50
C ILE A 233 -5.97 15.09 10.33
N VAL A 234 -5.85 14.22 9.31
CA VAL A 234 -6.94 13.31 8.92
C VAL A 234 -7.11 12.18 9.95
N TYR A 235 -6.02 11.66 10.52
CA TYR A 235 -6.13 10.57 11.50
C TYR A 235 -6.97 10.94 12.73
N PRO A 236 -6.69 12.06 13.45
CA PRO A 236 -7.54 12.48 14.56
C PRO A 236 -8.93 12.90 14.10
N ALA A 237 -9.09 13.54 12.94
CA ALA A 237 -10.39 13.94 12.41
C ALA A 237 -11.33 12.72 12.24
N VAL A 238 -10.84 11.63 11.65
CA VAL A 238 -11.58 10.37 11.52
C VAL A 238 -11.85 9.75 12.89
N ARG A 239 -10.86 9.75 13.79
CA ARG A 239 -11.00 9.21 15.16
C ARG A 239 -12.03 9.95 15.99
N LEU A 240 -12.13 11.26 15.83
CA LEU A 240 -13.11 12.13 16.49
C LEU A 240 -14.46 12.13 15.76
N ARG A 241 -14.60 11.35 14.68
CA ARG A 241 -15.80 11.25 13.86
C ARG A 241 -16.32 12.60 13.39
N LEU A 242 -15.42 13.50 13.02
CA LEU A 242 -15.77 14.80 12.47
C LEU A 242 -16.59 14.62 11.20
N ARG A 243 -17.68 15.40 11.07
CA ARG A 243 -18.54 15.37 9.89
C ARG A 243 -17.93 16.24 8.79
N ALA A 244 -17.30 15.60 7.80
CA ALA A 244 -16.70 16.28 6.65
C ALA A 244 -17.32 15.82 5.32
N GLY A 245 -18.62 15.60 5.29
CA GLY A 245 -19.37 15.38 4.05
C GLY A 245 -18.87 14.24 3.16
N GLY A 246 -18.35 13.14 3.74
CA GLY A 246 -17.81 12.02 2.98
C GLY A 246 -16.33 12.16 2.57
N LEU A 247 -15.69 13.33 2.76
CA LEU A 247 -14.26 13.54 2.49
C LEU A 247 -13.38 12.66 3.39
N LEU A 248 -13.79 12.41 4.63
CA LEU A 248 -13.12 11.52 5.57
C LEU A 248 -13.51 10.04 5.33
N SER A 249 -13.34 9.59 4.09
CA SER A 249 -13.57 8.22 3.65
C SER A 249 -12.49 7.81 2.63
N MET A 250 -12.36 6.51 2.36
CA MET A 250 -11.43 6.02 1.34
C MET A 250 -11.82 6.52 -0.07
N ARG A 251 -13.13 6.57 -0.38
CA ARG A 251 -13.62 7.15 -1.64
C ARG A 251 -13.35 8.64 -1.71
N GLY A 252 -13.54 9.35 -0.59
CA GLY A 252 -13.18 10.77 -0.48
C GLY A 252 -11.70 11.01 -0.76
N ALA A 253 -10.80 10.18 -0.23
CA ALA A 253 -9.37 10.25 -0.51
C ALA A 253 -9.05 10.02 -1.99
N THR A 254 -9.73 9.05 -2.65
CA THR A 254 -9.57 8.82 -4.10
C THR A 254 -10.01 10.04 -4.90
N LEU A 255 -11.20 10.59 -4.60
CA LEU A 255 -11.70 11.81 -5.28
C LEU A 255 -10.78 13.01 -5.04
N LEU A 256 -10.28 13.18 -3.82
CA LEU A 256 -9.35 14.25 -3.49
C LEU A 256 -8.06 14.15 -4.33
N GLY A 257 -7.46 12.97 -4.45
CA GLY A 257 -6.28 12.77 -5.28
C GLY A 257 -6.50 13.13 -6.75
N VAL A 258 -7.63 12.71 -7.32
CA VAL A 258 -8.02 13.07 -8.69
C VAL A 258 -8.28 14.57 -8.81
N ALA A 259 -9.07 15.15 -7.89
CA ALA A 259 -9.42 16.57 -7.92
C ALA A 259 -8.16 17.47 -7.79
N VAL A 260 -7.28 17.16 -6.84
CA VAL A 260 -6.02 17.93 -6.68
C VAL A 260 -5.12 17.78 -7.91
N THR A 261 -5.08 16.60 -8.53
CA THR A 261 -4.37 16.43 -9.81
C THR A 261 -4.93 17.35 -10.90
N LEU A 262 -6.24 17.36 -11.08
CA LEU A 262 -6.87 18.24 -12.08
C LEU A 262 -6.64 19.72 -11.78
N LEU A 263 -6.76 20.12 -10.51
CA LEU A 263 -6.54 21.51 -10.10
C LEU A 263 -5.09 21.95 -10.30
N VAL A 264 -4.13 21.11 -9.93
CA VAL A 264 -2.70 21.46 -9.97
C VAL A 264 -2.10 21.29 -11.35
N VAL A 265 -2.39 20.16 -12.03
CA VAL A 265 -1.75 19.82 -13.32
C VAL A 265 -2.45 20.49 -14.50
N VAL A 266 -3.79 20.51 -14.50
CA VAL A 266 -4.58 21.03 -15.63
C VAL A 266 -4.94 22.51 -15.40
N ALA A 267 -5.58 22.83 -14.27
CA ALA A 267 -6.08 24.17 -14.01
C ALA A 267 -5.00 25.14 -13.46
N ARG A 268 -3.80 24.64 -13.11
CA ARG A 268 -2.65 25.45 -12.64
C ARG A 268 -2.96 26.36 -11.46
N VAL A 269 -3.85 25.93 -10.57
CA VAL A 269 -4.33 26.74 -9.43
C VAL A 269 -3.17 27.25 -8.55
N GLN A 270 -2.07 26.50 -8.43
CA GLN A 270 -0.89 26.91 -7.65
C GLN A 270 -0.26 28.22 -8.15
N THR A 271 -0.44 28.61 -9.42
CA THR A 271 0.12 29.87 -9.94
C THR A 271 -0.55 31.09 -9.31
N TYR A 272 -1.82 30.99 -8.94
CA TYR A 272 -2.55 32.06 -8.25
C TYR A 272 -2.07 32.29 -6.79
N PHE A 273 -1.42 31.29 -6.21
CA PHE A 273 -0.90 31.31 -4.84
C PHE A 273 0.64 31.33 -4.80
N ALA A 274 1.26 31.77 -5.88
CA ALA A 274 2.72 31.75 -6.05
C ALA A 274 3.48 32.39 -4.89
N ALA A 275 3.12 33.63 -4.55
CA ALA A 275 3.79 34.40 -3.50
C ALA A 275 3.66 33.74 -2.11
N GLN A 276 2.48 33.14 -1.82
CA GLN A 276 2.23 32.44 -0.56
C GLN A 276 3.01 31.13 -0.46
N ILE A 277 3.10 30.38 -1.56
CA ILE A 277 3.84 29.11 -1.63
C ILE A 277 5.34 29.37 -1.49
N GLU A 278 5.88 30.38 -2.16
CA GLU A 278 7.29 30.75 -2.07
C GLU A 278 7.66 31.25 -0.67
N GLY A 279 6.80 32.08 -0.05
CA GLY A 279 7.01 32.59 1.30
C GLY A 279 6.93 31.50 2.39
N LEU A 280 6.05 30.51 2.25
CA LEU A 280 5.85 29.44 3.24
C LEU A 280 6.82 28.27 3.08
N LEU A 281 7.11 27.87 1.84
CA LEU A 281 7.88 26.66 1.55
C LEU A 281 9.31 26.93 1.07
N GLY A 282 9.66 28.18 0.81
CA GLY A 282 10.98 28.56 0.27
C GLY A 282 11.30 27.92 -1.08
N LYS A 283 10.27 27.53 -1.85
CA LYS A 283 10.40 26.82 -3.13
C LYS A 283 9.59 27.54 -4.20
N SER A 284 10.16 27.63 -5.41
CA SER A 284 9.46 28.21 -6.56
C SER A 284 8.17 27.46 -6.88
N VAL A 285 7.18 28.17 -7.38
CA VAL A 285 5.87 27.65 -7.84
C VAL A 285 6.00 26.64 -8.96
N THR A 286 7.12 26.65 -9.70
CA THR A 286 7.44 25.64 -10.73
C THR A 286 7.62 24.23 -10.16
N MET A 287 7.51 24.05 -8.83
CA MET A 287 7.70 22.75 -8.17
C MET A 287 8.98 22.03 -8.65
N THR A 288 10.08 22.79 -8.76
CA THR A 288 11.38 22.29 -9.23
C THR A 288 11.32 21.82 -10.71
N GLY A 289 10.66 22.61 -11.59
CA GLY A 289 10.57 22.34 -13.03
C GLY A 289 9.48 21.35 -13.45
N ARG A 290 8.66 20.88 -12.50
CA ARG A 290 7.54 19.95 -12.82
C ARG A 290 6.46 20.61 -13.67
N THR A 291 6.25 21.90 -13.50
CA THR A 291 5.28 22.67 -14.29
C THR A 291 5.63 22.63 -15.78
N ASP A 292 6.90 22.89 -16.10
CA ASP A 292 7.40 22.88 -17.49
C ASP A 292 7.29 21.46 -18.11
N LEU A 293 7.52 20.45 -17.27
CA LEU A 293 7.35 19.05 -17.67
C LEU A 293 5.90 18.71 -18.01
N TRP A 294 4.94 19.21 -17.22
CA TRP A 294 3.51 18.99 -17.49
C TRP A 294 3.04 19.76 -18.71
N ASP A 295 3.57 20.96 -18.94
CA ASP A 295 3.29 21.77 -20.13
C ASP A 295 3.79 21.12 -21.42
N ALA A 296 4.90 20.38 -21.34
CA ALA A 296 5.39 19.56 -22.43
C ALA A 296 4.60 18.26 -22.61
N ALA A 297 4.21 17.59 -21.50
CA ALA A 297 3.58 16.28 -21.54
C ALA A 297 2.12 16.29 -22.02
N ILE A 298 1.34 17.33 -21.64
CA ILE A 298 -0.09 17.40 -21.96
C ILE A 298 -0.35 17.48 -23.46
N PRO A 299 0.31 18.35 -24.25
CA PRO A 299 0.15 18.37 -25.71
C PRO A 299 0.50 17.05 -26.39
N ILE A 300 1.62 16.42 -25.95
CA ILE A 300 2.02 15.13 -26.51
C ILE A 300 0.96 14.06 -26.23
N LEU A 301 0.38 14.05 -25.01
CA LEU A 301 -0.71 13.13 -24.69
C LEU A 301 -1.94 13.34 -25.59
N ALA A 302 -2.19 14.56 -26.07
CA ALA A 302 -3.31 14.87 -26.96
C ALA A 302 -3.21 14.15 -28.33
N ASP A 303 -2.01 13.74 -28.75
CA ASP A 303 -1.81 12.99 -29.99
C ASP A 303 -2.18 11.50 -29.85
N SER A 304 -2.20 10.96 -28.62
CA SER A 304 -2.60 9.57 -28.33
C SER A 304 -3.39 9.47 -27.02
N PRO A 305 -4.58 10.12 -26.93
CA PRO A 305 -5.25 10.30 -25.64
C PRO A 305 -5.84 9.01 -25.07
N LEU A 306 -6.29 8.08 -25.92
CA LEU A 306 -6.99 6.87 -25.45
C LEU A 306 -6.04 5.77 -24.98
N PHE A 307 -4.91 5.58 -25.69
CA PHE A 307 -4.01 4.43 -25.46
C PHE A 307 -2.63 4.84 -24.98
N GLY A 308 -2.24 6.10 -25.09
CA GLY A 308 -0.93 6.58 -24.66
C GLY A 308 0.23 6.04 -25.49
N TYR A 309 1.41 5.92 -24.86
CA TYR A 309 2.66 5.65 -25.56
C TYR A 309 3.37 4.35 -25.11
N GLY A 310 2.88 3.69 -24.05
CA GLY A 310 3.52 2.50 -23.50
C GLY A 310 4.64 2.82 -22.51
N ILE A 311 5.08 1.79 -21.79
CA ILE A 311 6.09 1.91 -20.75
C ILE A 311 7.47 1.95 -21.37
N ASN A 312 8.25 3.01 -21.06
CA ASN A 312 9.62 3.20 -21.52
C ASN A 312 9.80 3.01 -23.05
N SER A 313 8.78 3.32 -23.84
CA SER A 313 8.92 3.34 -25.29
C SER A 313 9.78 4.55 -25.71
N GLN A 314 10.41 4.45 -26.88
CA GLN A 314 11.16 5.58 -27.44
C GLN A 314 10.30 6.84 -27.61
N PHE A 315 8.99 6.67 -27.75
CA PHE A 315 8.02 7.76 -27.94
C PHE A 315 7.38 8.20 -26.63
N GLY A 316 7.20 7.31 -25.65
CA GLY A 316 6.43 7.56 -24.44
C GLY A 316 7.24 8.09 -23.25
N ALA A 317 8.53 7.79 -23.23
CA ALA A 317 9.42 8.30 -22.19
C ALA A 317 10.05 9.66 -22.57
N PHE A 318 9.85 10.10 -23.81
CA PHE A 318 10.34 11.39 -24.31
C PHE A 318 9.33 12.49 -24.06
N ILE A 319 9.37 13.04 -22.87
CA ILE A 319 8.89 14.39 -22.68
C ILE A 319 10.08 15.27 -23.02
N PRO A 320 10.05 16.06 -24.12
CA PRO A 320 11.17 16.92 -24.53
C PRO A 320 11.26 18.14 -23.62
N ALA A 321 11.44 17.89 -22.34
CA ALA A 321 11.76 18.87 -21.32
C ALA A 321 13.23 18.70 -20.96
N PHE A 322 13.94 19.80 -20.75
CA PHE A 322 15.34 19.77 -20.28
C PHE A 322 16.34 19.07 -21.23
N LYS A 323 16.46 19.56 -22.48
CA LYS A 323 17.54 19.15 -23.42
C LYS A 323 17.49 17.67 -23.88
N GLY A 324 16.31 17.09 -24.03
CA GLY A 324 16.15 15.75 -24.58
C GLY A 324 16.36 14.61 -23.59
N LEU A 325 16.33 14.90 -22.29
CA LEU A 325 16.36 13.86 -21.25
C LEU A 325 15.01 13.19 -21.10
N LEU A 326 15.05 11.88 -20.93
CA LEU A 326 13.90 11.04 -20.59
C LEU A 326 13.45 11.35 -19.18
N TRP A 327 12.25 11.89 -18.99
CA TRP A 327 11.71 12.19 -17.67
C TRP A 327 10.37 11.52 -17.44
N GLN A 328 10.17 11.07 -16.22
CA GLN A 328 8.86 10.67 -15.75
C GLN A 328 8.00 11.91 -15.56
N ALA A 329 6.67 11.78 -15.74
CA ALA A 329 5.74 12.91 -15.61
C ALA A 329 5.69 13.51 -14.18
N HIS A 330 6.31 12.91 -13.17
CA HIS A 330 6.25 13.31 -11.77
C HIS A 330 4.83 13.62 -11.25
N ASN A 331 3.84 13.01 -11.87
CA ASN A 331 2.45 12.96 -11.46
C ASN A 331 1.92 11.57 -11.82
N GLN A 332 1.31 10.89 -10.88
CA GLN A 332 0.91 9.50 -11.06
C GLN A 332 -0.16 9.30 -12.14
N TYR A 333 -1.17 10.16 -12.17
CA TYR A 333 -2.27 10.03 -13.14
C TYR A 333 -1.82 10.41 -14.55
N LEU A 334 -1.01 11.46 -14.67
CA LEU A 334 -0.43 11.87 -15.95
C LEU A 334 0.54 10.79 -16.48
N GLN A 335 1.33 10.15 -15.61
CA GLN A 335 2.18 9.03 -16.01
C GLN A 335 1.37 7.84 -16.50
N ILE A 336 0.29 7.48 -15.80
CA ILE A 336 -0.62 6.39 -16.24
C ILE A 336 -1.28 6.74 -17.56
N ALA A 337 -1.68 8.01 -17.77
CA ALA A 337 -2.21 8.47 -19.03
C ALA A 337 -1.17 8.38 -20.16
N TYR A 338 0.08 8.67 -19.85
CA TYR A 338 1.19 8.55 -20.80
C TYR A 338 1.44 7.10 -21.20
N ASP A 339 1.42 6.17 -20.23
CA ASP A 339 1.73 4.76 -20.44
C ASP A 339 0.58 3.97 -21.09
N GLY A 340 -0.67 4.31 -20.82
CA GLY A 340 -1.83 3.52 -21.25
C GLY A 340 -3.07 4.33 -21.61
N GLY A 341 -2.93 5.64 -21.78
CA GLY A 341 -3.99 6.56 -22.15
C GLY A 341 -5.06 6.76 -21.08
N LEU A 342 -6.10 7.47 -21.45
CA LEU A 342 -7.26 7.71 -20.58
C LEU A 342 -8.01 6.43 -20.23
N VAL A 343 -7.91 5.38 -21.05
CA VAL A 343 -8.45 4.06 -20.74
C VAL A 343 -7.76 3.47 -19.49
N ALA A 344 -6.44 3.52 -19.43
CA ALA A 344 -5.69 3.06 -18.25
C ALA A 344 -6.00 3.90 -17.02
N VAL A 345 -6.12 5.22 -17.15
CA VAL A 345 -6.52 6.13 -16.06
C VAL A 345 -7.90 5.78 -15.53
N GLY A 346 -8.88 5.59 -16.40
CA GLY A 346 -10.24 5.22 -16.02
C GLY A 346 -10.28 3.88 -15.26
N LEU A 347 -9.57 2.87 -15.75
CA LEU A 347 -9.46 1.56 -15.09
C LEU A 347 -8.73 1.64 -13.76
N PHE A 348 -7.68 2.45 -13.66
CA PHE A 348 -6.97 2.71 -12.41
C PHE A 348 -7.86 3.41 -11.37
N ILE A 349 -8.61 4.44 -11.77
CA ILE A 349 -9.57 5.11 -10.89
C ILE A 349 -10.68 4.13 -10.46
N ALA A 350 -11.19 3.29 -11.39
CA ALA A 350 -12.18 2.26 -11.06
C ALA A 350 -11.64 1.24 -10.06
N LEU A 351 -10.37 0.84 -10.17
CA LEU A 351 -9.69 -0.01 -9.20
C LEU A 351 -9.66 0.65 -7.82
N LEU A 352 -9.17 1.89 -7.74
CA LEU A 352 -9.09 2.64 -6.49
C LEU A 352 -10.47 2.88 -5.88
N TRP A 353 -11.46 3.20 -6.70
CA TRP A 353 -12.84 3.40 -6.26
C TRP A 353 -13.47 2.13 -5.71
N THR A 354 -13.32 1.01 -6.41
CA THR A 354 -13.89 -0.29 -6.00
C THR A 354 -13.28 -0.77 -4.69
N THR A 355 -11.96 -0.63 -4.52
CA THR A 355 -11.26 -0.99 -3.29
C THR A 355 -11.63 -0.08 -2.13
N SER A 356 -11.75 1.23 -2.39
CA SER A 356 -12.19 2.23 -1.43
C SER A 356 -13.63 2.00 -0.96
N ALA A 357 -14.53 1.68 -1.90
CA ALA A 357 -15.94 1.39 -1.57
C ALA A 357 -16.07 0.17 -0.63
N ARG A 358 -15.26 -0.87 -0.86
CA ARG A 358 -15.22 -2.05 0.02
C ARG A 358 -14.68 -1.70 1.41
N ALA A 359 -13.63 -0.88 1.48
CA ALA A 359 -13.06 -0.43 2.74
C ALA A 359 -14.06 0.42 3.54
N ASP A 360 -14.77 1.35 2.88
CA ASP A 360 -15.77 2.19 3.53
C ASP A 360 -16.95 1.38 4.06
N ALA A 361 -17.34 0.30 3.36
CA ALA A 361 -18.41 -0.61 3.77
C ALA A 361 -17.95 -1.65 4.83
N SER A 362 -16.64 -1.81 5.06
CA SER A 362 -16.10 -2.82 5.96
C SER A 362 -16.40 -2.52 7.43
N ARG A 363 -16.65 -3.58 8.21
CA ARG A 363 -16.81 -3.52 9.67
C ARG A 363 -15.47 -3.69 10.37
N CYS A 364 -14.62 -2.68 10.30
CA CYS A 364 -13.33 -2.66 10.98
C CYS A 364 -13.33 -1.69 12.18
N ASP A 365 -12.37 -1.91 13.08
CA ASP A 365 -12.13 -1.00 14.22
C ASP A 365 -11.88 0.44 13.74
N ASP A 366 -12.34 1.44 14.50
CA ASP A 366 -12.17 2.85 14.17
C ASP A 366 -10.71 3.27 14.05
N ARG A 367 -9.75 2.59 14.73
CA ARG A 367 -8.32 2.84 14.58
C ARG A 367 -7.80 2.37 13.23
N VAL A 368 -8.24 1.19 12.81
CA VAL A 368 -7.93 0.61 11.49
C VAL A 368 -8.45 1.54 10.40
N ARG A 369 -9.72 1.93 10.50
CA ARG A 369 -10.36 2.85 9.56
C ARG A 369 -9.61 4.19 9.47
N ALA A 370 -9.29 4.79 10.63
CA ALA A 370 -8.56 6.05 10.68
C ALA A 370 -7.15 5.94 10.07
N ALA A 371 -6.43 4.84 10.34
CA ALA A 371 -5.12 4.60 9.75
C ALA A 371 -5.19 4.46 8.22
N LEU A 372 -6.13 3.64 7.72
CA LEU A 372 -6.34 3.46 6.28
C LEU A 372 -6.65 4.78 5.59
N ILE A 373 -7.66 5.53 6.09
CA ILE A 373 -8.08 6.79 5.47
C ILE A 373 -6.95 7.81 5.53
N ALA A 374 -6.30 8.00 6.68
CA ALA A 374 -5.27 9.04 6.83
C ALA A 374 -4.06 8.81 5.94
N VAL A 375 -3.52 7.59 5.95
CA VAL A 375 -2.32 7.29 5.15
C VAL A 375 -2.66 7.24 3.67
N TYR A 376 -3.81 6.69 3.29
CA TYR A 376 -4.23 6.67 1.89
C TYR A 376 -4.51 8.09 1.36
N THR A 377 -5.13 8.99 2.14
CA THR A 377 -5.32 10.39 1.77
C THR A 377 -3.98 11.08 1.55
N ALA A 378 -3.01 10.87 2.44
CA ALA A 378 -1.66 11.39 2.29
C ALA A 378 -1.02 10.93 0.98
N MET A 379 -1.04 9.62 0.70
CA MET A 379 -0.48 9.05 -0.53
C MET A 379 -1.21 9.54 -1.78
N SER A 380 -2.53 9.69 -1.74
CA SER A 380 -3.34 10.19 -2.85
C SER A 380 -2.99 11.63 -3.22
N VAL A 381 -2.75 12.50 -2.22
CA VAL A 381 -2.31 13.88 -2.47
C VAL A 381 -0.85 13.92 -2.92
N MET A 382 0.03 13.13 -2.31
CA MET A 382 1.45 13.07 -2.70
C MET A 382 1.63 12.56 -4.13
N SER A 383 0.72 11.73 -4.65
CA SER A 383 0.74 11.23 -6.03
C SER A 383 0.55 12.31 -7.09
N VAL A 384 0.14 13.51 -6.70
CA VAL A 384 0.08 14.70 -7.59
C VAL A 384 1.48 15.16 -8.01
N SER A 385 2.48 14.93 -7.18
CA SER A 385 3.85 15.37 -7.43
C SER A 385 4.88 14.24 -7.49
N GLU A 386 4.46 12.99 -7.27
CA GLU A 386 5.31 11.81 -7.32
C GLU A 386 4.59 10.63 -7.97
N ILE A 387 5.37 9.64 -8.44
CA ILE A 387 4.86 8.41 -9.04
C ILE A 387 5.20 7.24 -8.11
N TYR A 388 4.19 6.53 -7.63
CA TYR A 388 4.31 5.41 -6.69
C TYR A 388 4.01 4.06 -7.32
N VAL A 389 3.30 4.04 -8.46
CA VAL A 389 2.79 2.80 -9.08
C VAL A 389 3.87 1.91 -9.70
N TYR A 390 5.09 2.40 -9.93
CA TYR A 390 6.17 1.63 -10.59
C TYR A 390 7.31 1.21 -9.68
N ASN A 391 7.33 1.70 -8.44
CA ASN A 391 8.42 1.44 -7.53
C ASN A 391 8.26 0.08 -6.81
N MET A 392 8.51 0.03 -5.53
CA MET A 392 8.46 -1.20 -4.72
C MET A 392 7.09 -1.93 -4.71
N GLY A 393 6.08 -1.45 -5.44
CA GLY A 393 4.72 -1.98 -5.41
C GLY A 393 3.96 -1.68 -4.11
N THR A 394 4.58 -1.01 -3.17
CA THR A 394 4.05 -0.71 -1.84
C THR A 394 2.84 0.22 -1.85
N PHE A 395 2.67 1.03 -2.90
CA PHE A 395 1.45 1.82 -3.10
C PHE A 395 0.21 0.93 -3.13
N TYR A 396 0.28 -0.22 -3.76
CA TYR A 396 -0.86 -1.13 -3.88
C TYR A 396 -1.25 -1.82 -2.58
N LEU A 397 -0.39 -1.76 -1.54
CA LEU A 397 -0.78 -2.21 -0.20
C LEU A 397 -2.00 -1.44 0.32
N PHE A 398 -2.13 -0.14 0.01
CA PHE A 398 -3.26 0.67 0.45
C PHE A 398 -4.59 0.16 -0.09
N PRO A 399 -4.83 0.13 -1.42
CA PRO A 399 -6.09 -0.34 -1.96
C PRO A 399 -6.32 -1.84 -1.71
N PHE A 400 -5.26 -2.67 -1.75
CA PHE A 400 -5.43 -4.11 -1.62
C PHE A 400 -5.76 -4.54 -0.18
N LEU A 401 -5.08 -3.98 0.83
CA LEU A 401 -5.42 -4.20 2.25
C LEU A 401 -6.79 -3.64 2.57
N ALA A 402 -7.11 -2.45 2.05
CA ALA A 402 -8.41 -1.81 2.22
C ALA A 402 -9.55 -2.66 1.66
N SER A 403 -9.35 -3.29 0.48
CA SER A 403 -10.36 -4.16 -0.15
C SER A 403 -10.70 -5.41 0.66
N ARG A 404 -9.84 -5.79 1.61
CA ARG A 404 -9.94 -6.97 2.49
C ARG A 404 -9.87 -6.59 3.97
N ALA A 405 -10.20 -5.34 4.30
CA ALA A 405 -10.06 -4.82 5.66
C ALA A 405 -10.92 -5.60 6.68
N GLU A 406 -12.13 -6.02 6.30
CA GLU A 406 -13.01 -6.79 7.17
C GLU A 406 -12.42 -8.16 7.49
N GLU A 407 -11.93 -8.88 6.47
CA GLU A 407 -11.37 -10.21 6.65
C GLU A 407 -10.02 -10.18 7.37
N LEU A 408 -9.15 -9.25 7.02
CA LEU A 408 -7.80 -9.20 7.57
C LEU A 408 -7.76 -8.61 8.98
N LEU A 409 -8.59 -7.59 9.26
CA LEU A 409 -8.48 -6.68 10.38
C LEU A 409 -9.72 -6.65 11.26
N GLY A 410 -10.84 -7.24 10.79
CA GLY A 410 -12.09 -7.33 11.52
C GLY A 410 -11.91 -8.13 12.82
N GLY A 411 -12.08 -7.47 13.95
CA GLY A 411 -12.03 -8.07 15.30
C GLY A 411 -13.30 -8.78 15.72
N GLY A 412 -14.32 -8.86 14.88
CA GLY A 412 -15.67 -9.30 15.19
C GLY A 412 -16.06 -10.62 14.52
N GLY A 413 -15.80 -11.71 15.20
CA GLY A 413 -16.69 -12.84 15.41
C GLY A 413 -17.60 -13.31 14.27
N ARG A 414 -17.10 -14.08 13.31
CA ARG A 414 -17.66 -15.43 13.17
C ARG A 414 -16.84 -16.31 14.10
N PRO A 415 -17.47 -17.02 15.06
CA PRO A 415 -16.76 -18.08 15.78
C PRO A 415 -16.16 -19.01 14.71
N GLU A 416 -14.90 -19.37 14.89
CA GLU A 416 -14.29 -20.38 14.02
C GLU A 416 -15.17 -21.63 14.07
N PRO A 417 -15.36 -22.36 12.97
CA PRO A 417 -16.08 -23.61 12.99
C PRO A 417 -15.36 -24.57 13.96
N GLY A 418 -15.86 -24.66 15.20
CA GLY A 418 -15.24 -25.42 16.28
C GLY A 418 -15.09 -24.69 17.60
N GLU A 419 -15.16 -23.36 17.66
CA GLU A 419 -15.33 -22.64 18.93
C GLU A 419 -16.81 -22.75 19.37
N GLY A 420 -17.09 -23.62 20.30
CA GLY A 420 -18.36 -23.66 21.00
C GLY A 420 -18.67 -22.30 21.66
N PRO A 421 -19.94 -21.99 21.96
CA PRO A 421 -20.30 -20.74 22.58
C PRO A 421 -19.47 -20.53 23.83
N ARG A 422 -18.76 -19.41 23.91
CA ARG A 422 -18.03 -19.04 25.14
C ARG A 422 -19.04 -19.03 26.29
N PRO A 423 -18.78 -19.75 27.38
CA PRO A 423 -19.66 -19.67 28.53
C PRO A 423 -19.75 -18.22 28.94
N SER A 424 -20.97 -17.73 29.04
CA SER A 424 -21.25 -16.41 29.61
C SER A 424 -20.53 -16.32 30.95
N PRO A 425 -19.87 -15.18 31.27
CA PRO A 425 -19.33 -15.01 32.61
C PRO A 425 -20.49 -15.16 33.59
N VAL A 426 -20.51 -16.30 34.27
CA VAL A 426 -21.40 -16.53 35.41
C VAL A 426 -21.09 -15.39 36.39
N ALA A 427 -22.09 -14.59 36.66
CA ALA A 427 -22.03 -13.57 37.69
C ALA A 427 -21.64 -14.28 39.00
N ALA A 428 -20.38 -14.15 39.36
CA ALA A 428 -19.86 -14.63 40.63
C ALA A 428 -20.38 -13.68 41.74
N GLY A 429 -21.11 -14.25 42.66
CA GLY A 429 -21.23 -13.71 44.01
C GLY A 429 -22.52 -12.97 44.31
N GLY A 430 -23.54 -13.72 44.64
CA GLY A 430 -24.52 -13.27 45.65
C GLY A 430 -24.16 -13.92 46.99
N PRO A 431 -24.20 -13.17 48.08
CA PRO A 431 -23.82 -13.71 49.38
C PRO A 431 -24.90 -14.64 49.96
N THR A 432 -24.43 -15.69 50.58
CA THR A 432 -25.17 -16.61 51.45
C THR A 432 -26.09 -15.85 52.44
N GLY A 433 -27.37 -15.84 52.21
CA GLY A 433 -28.37 -15.41 53.16
C GLY A 433 -28.85 -16.60 53.96
N THR A 434 -28.63 -16.52 55.27
CA THR A 434 -29.05 -17.42 56.30
C THR A 434 -30.58 -17.56 56.37
N ILE A 435 -31.06 -18.80 56.37
CA ILE A 435 -32.47 -19.16 56.61
C ILE A 435 -32.74 -19.07 58.09
N THR A 436 -33.71 -18.25 58.47
CA THR A 436 -34.42 -18.35 59.75
C THR A 436 -35.90 -18.55 59.49
N PRO A 437 -36.53 -19.56 60.11
CA PRO A 437 -37.95 -19.81 59.95
C PRO A 437 -38.76 -19.17 61.12
N THR A 438 -39.76 -18.38 60.82
CA THR A 438 -40.92 -18.16 61.66
C THR A 438 -41.90 -17.23 60.88
N GLY A 439 -43.00 -17.75 60.46
CA GLY A 439 -44.24 -17.81 61.21
C GLY A 439 -45.11 -16.62 60.95
N THR A 440 -46.27 -16.92 60.39
CA THR A 440 -47.56 -16.27 60.66
C THR A 440 -48.22 -15.54 59.49
N ILE A 441 -49.31 -16.16 59.09
CA ILE A 441 -50.45 -15.76 58.29
C ILE A 441 -51.06 -14.48 58.89
N THR A 442 -51.48 -13.53 58.05
CA THR A 442 -52.78 -12.86 58.17
C THR A 442 -53.24 -12.17 56.87
N ARG A 443 -54.40 -12.48 56.46
CA ARG A 443 -55.29 -11.88 55.45
C ARG A 443 -55.67 -10.41 55.81
N ILE A 444 -56.17 -9.70 54.76
CA ILE A 444 -57.26 -8.70 54.73
C ILE A 444 -56.72 -7.42 54.09
N ARG A 445 -57.16 -6.96 53.03
CA ARG A 445 -58.29 -6.61 52.18
C ARG A 445 -57.79 -6.16 50.80
#